data_3a0be3de0f1f27e714d96711940095a0
#
_entry.id   3a0be3de0f1f27e714d96711940095a0
#
_cell.length_a   1.000
_cell.length_b   1.000
_cell.length_c   1.000
_cell.angle_alpha   90.00
_cell.angle_beta   90.00
_cell.angle_gamma   90.00
#
_symmetry.space_group_name_H-M   'P 1'
#
loop_
_entity.id
_entity.type
_entity.pdbx_description
1 polymer ?
#
loop_
_entity_poly.entity_id
_entity_poly.type
_entity_poly.pdbx_seq_one_letter_code
_entity_poly.pdbx_strand_id
1 'polypeptide(L)'
;MKYFEVEFTISPYSADAADLFASLAGEAGFETFEETETGLKGYVQQSLFDEDALRECIEDFPFEGTSIIYNVREAEDRDWNEQWEQEGFEPIIISDNLMIHDGRHLPDSMPDIAIEIDAKLAFGTGTHETTRMICSTLLELQPKGRVLDCGTGTGILSICALKLGAQEAVGYDIDEWSVDNARHNAVINQVDDRFASVLGDASILNKVEGSFDLVMANINRNILLNDMPQFVAKMNTGATLILSGFYTDDCQILIDKAQSLGLNLQQQKEDQQWACLVFVR
;
A
#
# COMPACT_ATOMS: atom_id res chain seq x y z
N MET A 1 -2.75 8.96 -14.66
CA MET A 1 -2.03 8.29 -15.80
C MET A 1 -3.04 7.92 -16.86
N LYS A 2 -2.66 7.92 -18.15
CA LYS A 2 -3.58 7.50 -19.22
C LYS A 2 -3.30 6.07 -19.60
N TYR A 3 -4.36 5.28 -19.73
CA TYR A 3 -4.29 3.87 -20.10
C TYR A 3 -4.95 3.62 -21.46
N PHE A 4 -4.46 2.58 -22.14
CA PHE A 4 -5.22 1.88 -23.18
C PHE A 4 -5.92 0.67 -22.57
N GLU A 5 -7.16 0.46 -22.98
CA GLU A 5 -7.90 -0.77 -22.83
C GLU A 5 -7.81 -1.53 -24.16
N VAL A 6 -7.31 -2.75 -24.10
CA VAL A 6 -7.15 -3.59 -25.29
C VAL A 6 -8.00 -4.84 -25.14
N GLU A 7 -8.98 -4.99 -26.01
CA GLU A 7 -9.86 -6.14 -26.03
C GLU A 7 -9.30 -7.19 -27.01
N PHE A 8 -9.00 -8.39 -26.49
CA PHE A 8 -8.48 -9.53 -27.24
C PHE A 8 -9.57 -10.56 -27.44
N THR A 9 -9.75 -10.99 -28.69
CA THR A 9 -10.60 -12.13 -29.02
C THR A 9 -9.72 -13.31 -29.42
N ILE A 10 -9.83 -14.42 -28.69
CA ILE A 10 -9.06 -15.65 -28.89
C ILE A 10 -9.97 -16.70 -29.50
N SER A 11 -9.60 -17.25 -30.66
CA SER A 11 -10.42 -18.23 -31.40
C SER A 11 -9.61 -19.44 -31.88
N PRO A 12 -9.97 -20.69 -31.49
CA PRO A 12 -10.98 -21.02 -30.49
C PRO A 12 -10.57 -20.57 -29.08
N TYR A 13 -11.51 -20.11 -28.25
CA TYR A 13 -11.24 -19.76 -26.87
C TYR A 13 -10.92 -20.99 -26.02
N SER A 14 -9.89 -20.89 -25.20
CA SER A 14 -9.63 -21.79 -24.07
C SER A 14 -8.95 -21.02 -22.95
N ALA A 15 -9.21 -21.39 -21.70
CA ALA A 15 -8.58 -20.77 -20.54
C ALA A 15 -7.05 -20.86 -20.59
N ASP A 16 -6.50 -22.03 -20.98
CA ASP A 16 -5.05 -22.24 -21.10
C ASP A 16 -4.41 -21.29 -22.13
N ALA A 17 -5.10 -21.03 -23.26
CA ALA A 17 -4.61 -20.08 -24.27
C ALA A 17 -4.69 -18.64 -23.77
N ALA A 18 -5.73 -18.29 -23.01
CA ALA A 18 -5.90 -16.97 -22.43
C ALA A 18 -4.81 -16.70 -21.35
N ASP A 19 -4.58 -17.63 -20.44
CA ASP A 19 -3.55 -17.53 -19.39
C ASP A 19 -2.15 -17.40 -19.98
N LEU A 20 -1.83 -18.22 -20.97
CA LEU A 20 -0.53 -18.15 -21.65
C LEU A 20 -0.37 -16.81 -22.38
N PHE A 21 -1.40 -16.36 -23.09
CA PHE A 21 -1.35 -15.10 -23.80
C PHE A 21 -1.19 -13.92 -22.83
N ALA A 22 -1.91 -13.89 -21.71
CA ALA A 22 -1.75 -12.86 -20.69
C ALA A 22 -0.31 -12.78 -20.16
N SER A 23 0.31 -13.96 -19.93
CA SER A 23 1.70 -14.04 -19.47
C SER A 23 2.69 -13.47 -20.50
N LEU A 24 2.51 -13.79 -21.79
CA LEU A 24 3.38 -13.32 -22.87
C LEU A 24 3.18 -11.84 -23.19
N ALA A 25 1.95 -11.37 -23.19
CA ALA A 25 1.60 -9.97 -23.46
C ALA A 25 2.10 -9.01 -22.36
N GLY A 26 2.48 -9.52 -21.19
CA GLY A 26 3.18 -8.71 -20.17
C GLY A 26 4.46 -8.04 -20.68
N GLU A 27 5.16 -8.63 -21.65
CA GLU A 27 6.35 -8.03 -22.28
C GLU A 27 6.01 -6.79 -23.15
N ALA A 28 4.76 -6.68 -23.61
CA ALA A 28 4.26 -5.50 -24.33
C ALA A 28 3.78 -4.36 -23.38
N GLY A 29 4.03 -4.50 -22.08
CA GLY A 29 3.76 -3.48 -21.06
C GLY A 29 2.42 -3.62 -20.35
N PHE A 30 1.64 -4.68 -20.58
CA PHE A 30 0.36 -4.89 -19.93
C PHE A 30 0.54 -5.20 -18.44
N GLU A 31 -0.26 -4.53 -17.60
CA GLU A 31 -0.20 -4.64 -16.13
C GLU A 31 -1.24 -5.61 -15.57
N THR A 32 -2.44 -5.63 -16.18
CA THR A 32 -3.54 -6.48 -15.71
C THR A 32 -4.39 -6.99 -16.89
N PHE A 33 -5.04 -8.14 -16.66
CA PHE A 33 -5.99 -8.73 -17.58
C PHE A 33 -7.27 -9.15 -16.86
N GLU A 34 -8.39 -8.96 -17.54
CA GLU A 34 -9.71 -9.47 -17.16
C GLU A 34 -10.17 -10.50 -18.17
N GLU A 35 -10.68 -11.65 -17.73
CA GLU A 35 -11.26 -12.64 -18.62
C GLU A 35 -12.60 -12.14 -19.19
N THR A 36 -12.84 -12.43 -20.46
CA THR A 36 -14.11 -12.21 -21.15
C THR A 36 -14.65 -13.52 -21.72
N GLU A 37 -15.89 -13.53 -22.18
CA GLU A 37 -16.48 -14.74 -22.78
C GLU A 37 -15.73 -15.25 -24.02
N THR A 38 -14.97 -14.40 -24.69
CA THR A 38 -14.30 -14.72 -25.96
C THR A 38 -12.80 -14.47 -25.95
N GLY A 39 -12.21 -14.09 -24.81
CA GLY A 39 -10.79 -13.78 -24.73
C GLY A 39 -10.41 -13.02 -23.46
N LEU A 40 -9.67 -11.93 -23.62
CA LEU A 40 -9.17 -11.10 -22.53
C LEU A 40 -9.40 -9.62 -22.81
N LYS A 41 -9.42 -8.85 -21.74
CA LYS A 41 -9.31 -7.41 -21.77
C LYS A 41 -8.07 -7.02 -20.96
N GLY A 42 -7.10 -6.38 -21.61
CA GLY A 42 -5.84 -5.98 -20.99
C GLY A 42 -5.77 -4.47 -20.81
N TYR A 43 -5.06 -4.04 -19.76
CA TYR A 43 -4.82 -2.62 -19.47
C TYR A 43 -3.32 -2.34 -19.47
N VAL A 44 -2.93 -1.26 -20.17
CA VAL A 44 -1.54 -0.86 -20.33
C VAL A 44 -1.42 0.67 -20.28
N GLN A 45 -0.42 1.19 -19.61
CA GLN A 45 -0.14 2.62 -19.64
C GLN A 45 0.23 3.06 -21.06
N GLN A 46 -0.35 4.16 -21.55
CA GLN A 46 -0.09 4.67 -22.90
C GLN A 46 1.41 4.90 -23.17
N SER A 47 2.18 5.27 -22.15
CA SER A 47 3.62 5.51 -22.22
C SER A 47 4.47 4.23 -22.26
N LEU A 48 3.91 3.08 -21.85
CA LEU A 48 4.59 1.79 -21.76
C LEU A 48 4.10 0.78 -22.82
N PHE A 49 3.07 1.13 -23.58
CA PHE A 49 2.48 0.25 -24.60
C PHE A 49 3.43 0.07 -25.78
N ASP A 50 3.93 -1.13 -25.94
CA ASP A 50 4.74 -1.55 -27.08
C ASP A 50 3.88 -2.41 -28.05
N GLU A 51 3.29 -1.74 -29.05
CA GLU A 51 2.43 -2.41 -30.03
C GLU A 51 3.21 -3.37 -30.94
N ASP A 52 4.50 -3.12 -31.19
CA ASP A 52 5.33 -4.01 -32.00
C ASP A 52 5.63 -5.31 -31.23
N ALA A 53 5.97 -5.22 -29.95
CA ALA A 53 6.11 -6.38 -29.07
C ALA A 53 4.79 -7.19 -28.94
N LEU A 54 3.65 -6.50 -28.87
CA LEU A 54 2.34 -7.17 -28.86
C LEU A 54 2.09 -7.96 -30.16
N ARG A 55 2.42 -7.39 -31.32
CA ARG A 55 2.26 -8.07 -32.60
C ARG A 55 3.17 -9.29 -32.72
N GLU A 56 4.42 -9.18 -32.30
CA GLU A 56 5.35 -10.32 -32.25
C GLU A 56 4.81 -11.42 -31.33
N CYS A 57 4.29 -11.07 -30.15
CA CYS A 57 3.67 -12.01 -29.22
C CYS A 57 2.48 -12.76 -29.84
N ILE A 58 1.66 -12.08 -30.66
CA ILE A 58 0.52 -12.71 -31.37
C ILE A 58 0.99 -13.59 -32.51
N GLU A 59 1.98 -13.16 -33.31
CA GLU A 59 2.51 -13.92 -34.48
C GLU A 59 3.23 -15.19 -33.99
N ASP A 60 3.95 -15.14 -32.89
CA ASP A 60 4.72 -16.26 -32.34
C ASP A 60 3.93 -17.09 -31.32
N PHE A 61 2.62 -16.86 -31.22
CA PHE A 61 1.79 -17.54 -30.21
C PHE A 61 1.79 -19.07 -30.39
N PRO A 62 2.19 -19.88 -29.41
CA PRO A 62 2.56 -21.28 -29.59
C PRO A 62 1.38 -22.25 -29.75
N PHE A 63 0.13 -21.78 -29.61
CA PHE A 63 -1.05 -22.66 -29.80
C PHE A 63 -1.43 -22.75 -31.27
N GLU A 64 -1.08 -23.88 -31.92
CA GLU A 64 -1.43 -24.14 -33.31
C GLU A 64 -2.96 -24.04 -33.56
N GLY A 65 -3.35 -23.28 -34.57
CA GLY A 65 -4.74 -23.08 -34.95
C GLY A 65 -5.51 -22.06 -34.11
N THR A 66 -4.85 -21.40 -33.15
CA THR A 66 -5.42 -20.28 -32.39
C THR A 66 -5.13 -18.97 -33.13
N SER A 67 -6.15 -18.16 -33.29
CA SER A 67 -6.01 -16.79 -33.81
C SER A 67 -6.38 -15.78 -32.68
N ILE A 68 -5.57 -14.73 -32.57
CA ILE A 68 -5.81 -13.65 -31.61
C ILE A 68 -5.95 -12.37 -32.42
N ILE A 69 -7.07 -11.68 -32.23
CA ILE A 69 -7.30 -10.34 -32.76
C ILE A 69 -7.48 -9.36 -31.60
N TYR A 70 -7.05 -8.12 -31.76
CA TYR A 70 -7.16 -7.13 -30.73
C TYR A 70 -7.71 -5.80 -31.25
N ASN A 71 -8.32 -5.05 -30.33
CA ASN A 71 -8.80 -3.71 -30.58
C ASN A 71 -8.32 -2.81 -29.43
N VAL A 72 -7.58 -1.75 -29.77
CA VAL A 72 -7.05 -0.77 -28.81
C VAL A 72 -8.01 0.41 -28.76
N ARG A 73 -8.40 0.79 -27.55
CA ARG A 73 -9.12 2.04 -27.29
C ARG A 73 -8.49 2.77 -26.11
N GLU A 74 -8.64 4.07 -26.08
CA GLU A 74 -8.35 4.77 -24.83
C GLU A 74 -9.27 4.20 -23.77
N ALA A 75 -8.67 3.75 -22.64
CA ALA A 75 -9.49 3.34 -21.51
C ALA A 75 -10.40 4.54 -21.18
N GLU A 76 -11.71 4.29 -21.07
CA GLU A 76 -12.59 5.33 -20.56
C GLU A 76 -11.97 5.74 -19.21
N ASP A 77 -11.81 7.04 -19.04
CA ASP A 77 -11.38 7.65 -17.78
C ASP A 77 -12.55 7.47 -16.78
N ARG A 78 -12.96 6.21 -16.64
CA ARG A 78 -13.83 5.79 -15.55
C ARG A 78 -12.93 5.74 -14.35
N ASP A 79 -13.05 6.76 -13.55
CA ASP A 79 -12.52 6.75 -12.21
C ASP A 79 -13.22 5.61 -11.43
N TRP A 80 -12.66 4.39 -11.54
CA TRP A 80 -13.13 3.22 -10.78
C TRP A 80 -13.04 3.53 -9.27
N ASN A 81 -12.21 4.49 -8.92
CA ASN A 81 -12.08 4.98 -7.57
C ASN A 81 -13.21 5.96 -7.22
N GLU A 82 -13.76 6.72 -8.20
CA GLU A 82 -14.84 7.69 -7.93
C GLU A 82 -16.08 7.03 -7.32
N GLN A 83 -16.46 5.86 -7.80
CA GLN A 83 -17.60 5.11 -7.24
C GLN A 83 -17.26 4.61 -5.84
N TRP A 84 -16.07 4.07 -5.64
CA TRP A 84 -15.60 3.61 -4.35
C TRP A 84 -15.34 4.76 -3.38
N GLU A 85 -14.77 5.88 -3.87
CA GLU A 85 -14.62 7.12 -3.10
C GLU A 85 -15.97 7.73 -2.70
N GLN A 86 -17.00 7.58 -3.55
CA GLN A 86 -18.36 8.05 -3.24
C GLN A 86 -19.10 7.14 -2.27
N GLU A 87 -18.91 5.83 -2.32
CA GLU A 87 -19.53 4.86 -1.43
C GLU A 87 -18.94 4.94 -0.01
N GLY A 88 -17.64 5.28 0.11
CA GLY A 88 -16.95 5.33 1.40
C GLY A 88 -16.79 3.95 2.06
N PHE A 89 -16.62 3.93 3.39
CA PHE A 89 -16.50 2.69 4.16
C PHE A 89 -17.16 2.82 5.54
N GLU A 90 -17.67 1.69 6.02
CA GLU A 90 -18.25 1.62 7.36
C GLU A 90 -17.18 1.85 8.45
N PRO A 91 -17.55 2.45 9.60
CA PRO A 91 -16.62 2.72 10.68
C PRO A 91 -15.89 1.47 11.15
N ILE A 92 -14.57 1.56 11.24
CA ILE A 92 -13.69 0.47 11.66
C ILE A 92 -13.35 0.66 13.13
N ILE A 93 -13.93 -0.17 13.98
CA ILE A 93 -13.67 -0.14 15.42
C ILE A 93 -12.38 -0.92 15.69
N ILE A 94 -11.33 -0.22 16.12
CA ILE A 94 -10.06 -0.84 16.57
C ILE A 94 -10.18 -1.26 18.04
N SER A 95 -10.84 -0.42 18.84
CA SER A 95 -11.14 -0.69 20.26
C SER A 95 -12.27 0.22 20.71
N ASP A 96 -12.70 0.09 21.96
CA ASP A 96 -13.70 1.00 22.55
C ASP A 96 -13.28 2.48 22.50
N ASN A 97 -11.98 2.76 22.42
CA ASN A 97 -11.41 4.10 22.45
C ASN A 97 -10.83 4.60 21.12
N LEU A 98 -10.74 3.76 20.10
CA LEU A 98 -10.13 4.10 18.81
C LEU A 98 -10.96 3.59 17.64
N MET A 99 -11.30 4.49 16.74
CA MET A 99 -12.06 4.20 15.51
C MET A 99 -11.45 4.93 14.31
N ILE A 100 -11.61 4.32 13.15
CA ILE A 100 -11.31 4.93 11.84
C ILE A 100 -12.65 5.06 11.09
N HIS A 101 -12.87 6.18 10.41
CA HIS A 101 -14.10 6.43 9.64
C HIS A 101 -13.81 7.30 8.40
N ASP A 102 -14.75 7.35 7.48
CA ASP A 102 -14.67 8.11 6.22
C ASP A 102 -15.28 9.53 6.31
N GLY A 103 -15.70 9.96 7.50
CA GLY A 103 -16.38 11.23 7.71
C GLY A 103 -17.87 11.23 7.33
N ARG A 104 -18.39 10.18 6.70
CA ARG A 104 -19.77 10.06 6.19
C ARG A 104 -20.59 9.07 7.00
N HIS A 105 -20.06 7.88 7.18
CA HIS A 105 -20.68 6.80 7.94
C HIS A 105 -20.23 6.92 9.41
N LEU A 106 -21.02 7.61 10.21
CA LEU A 106 -20.68 7.83 11.61
C LEU A 106 -21.65 7.08 12.52
N PRO A 107 -21.14 6.40 13.58
CA PRO A 107 -22.00 5.77 14.57
C PRO A 107 -22.66 6.83 15.48
N ASP A 108 -23.72 6.44 16.18
CA ASP A 108 -24.43 7.32 17.14
C ASP A 108 -23.52 7.83 18.27
N SER A 109 -22.44 7.11 18.58
CA SER A 109 -21.49 7.44 19.63
C SER A 109 -20.05 7.34 19.13
N MET A 110 -19.29 8.42 19.24
CA MET A 110 -17.89 8.48 18.84
C MET A 110 -17.00 8.10 20.02
N PRO A 111 -15.92 7.30 19.80
CA PRO A 111 -14.91 7.06 20.81
C PRO A 111 -14.04 8.31 21.07
N ASP A 112 -13.20 8.26 22.12
CA ASP A 112 -12.30 9.36 22.46
C ASP A 112 -11.34 9.73 21.34
N ILE A 113 -10.90 8.72 20.55
CA ILE A 113 -10.00 8.89 19.41
C ILE A 113 -10.71 8.40 18.15
N ALA A 114 -11.08 9.34 17.31
CA ALA A 114 -11.59 9.08 15.96
C ALA A 114 -10.62 9.63 14.92
N ILE A 115 -10.35 8.80 13.91
CA ILE A 115 -9.46 9.14 12.80
C ILE A 115 -10.32 9.17 11.54
N GLU A 116 -10.41 10.34 10.93
CA GLU A 116 -11.09 10.51 9.65
C GLU A 116 -10.11 10.29 8.50
N ILE A 117 -10.46 9.43 7.55
CA ILE A 117 -9.66 9.15 6.35
C ILE A 117 -10.52 9.36 5.11
N ASP A 118 -10.17 10.37 4.36
CA ASP A 118 -10.65 10.60 3.00
C ASP A 118 -9.64 9.96 2.04
N ALA A 119 -9.88 8.70 1.67
CA ALA A 119 -8.95 7.94 0.83
C ALA A 119 -9.19 8.27 -0.64
N LYS A 120 -8.33 9.11 -1.21
CA LYS A 120 -8.31 9.45 -2.62
C LYS A 120 -7.09 8.83 -3.28
N LEU A 121 -7.31 7.81 -4.12
CA LEU A 121 -6.24 7.16 -4.92
C LEU A 121 -5.02 6.69 -4.11
N ALA A 122 -5.17 6.50 -2.79
CA ALA A 122 -4.07 6.11 -1.91
C ALA A 122 -4.42 4.87 -1.10
N PHE A 123 -3.43 4.01 -0.86
CA PHE A 123 -3.58 2.84 0.00
C PHE A 123 -3.67 3.26 1.48
N GLY A 124 -4.49 2.54 2.26
CA GLY A 124 -4.57 2.73 3.72
C GLY A 124 -5.88 3.36 4.21
N THR A 125 -7.02 2.80 3.82
CA THR A 125 -8.34 3.20 4.36
C THR A 125 -8.56 2.77 5.81
N GLY A 126 -7.73 1.84 6.30
CA GLY A 126 -7.93 1.20 7.60
C GLY A 126 -8.67 -0.12 7.55
N THR A 127 -9.31 -0.47 6.43
CA THR A 127 -10.06 -1.73 6.28
C THR A 127 -9.17 -2.97 6.29
N HIS A 128 -7.93 -2.83 5.85
CA HIS A 128 -6.98 -3.94 5.75
C HIS A 128 -6.47 -4.40 7.13
N GLU A 129 -6.28 -5.72 7.31
CA GLU A 129 -5.82 -6.38 8.53
C GLU A 129 -4.53 -5.77 9.06
N THR A 130 -3.57 -5.51 8.16
CA THR A 130 -2.26 -4.94 8.51
C THR A 130 -2.37 -3.57 9.16
N THR A 131 -3.22 -2.70 8.63
CA THR A 131 -3.47 -1.37 9.19
C THR A 131 -4.12 -1.47 10.57
N ARG A 132 -5.13 -2.34 10.73
CA ARG A 132 -5.80 -2.58 12.01
C ARG A 132 -4.83 -3.09 13.07
N MET A 133 -3.95 -4.06 12.72
CA MET A 133 -2.94 -4.59 13.62
C MET A 133 -1.97 -3.51 14.09
N ILE A 134 -1.49 -2.64 13.19
CA ILE A 134 -0.58 -1.55 13.59
C ILE A 134 -1.31 -0.53 14.46
N CYS A 135 -2.52 -0.10 14.11
CA CYS A 135 -3.30 0.84 14.93
C CYS A 135 -3.58 0.29 16.34
N SER A 136 -3.93 -1.00 16.44
CA SER A 136 -4.06 -1.69 17.73
C SER A 136 -2.74 -1.70 18.51
N THR A 137 -1.62 -1.94 17.83
CA THR A 137 -0.29 -1.90 18.45
C THR A 137 0.09 -0.50 18.93
N LEU A 138 -0.21 0.54 18.15
CA LEU A 138 0.01 1.93 18.55
C LEU A 138 -0.81 2.30 19.79
N LEU A 139 -2.05 1.82 19.88
CA LEU A 139 -2.89 2.03 21.05
C LEU A 139 -2.29 1.40 22.32
N GLU A 140 -1.70 0.21 22.21
CA GLU A 140 -1.00 -0.46 23.31
C GLU A 140 0.29 0.27 23.71
N LEU A 141 1.06 0.74 22.72
CA LEU A 141 2.36 1.38 22.92
C LEU A 141 2.26 2.81 23.43
N GLN A 142 1.18 3.53 23.12
CA GLN A 142 1.01 4.96 23.45
C GLN A 142 2.25 5.77 23.07
N PRO A 143 2.57 5.89 21.76
CA PRO A 143 3.84 6.42 21.27
C PRO A 143 4.10 7.83 21.76
N LYS A 144 5.38 8.10 22.06
CA LYS A 144 5.87 9.42 22.45
C LYS A 144 7.05 9.78 21.54
N GLY A 145 7.38 11.06 21.48
CA GLY A 145 8.51 11.51 20.72
C GLY A 145 8.24 11.53 19.20
N ARG A 146 9.26 11.22 18.42
CA ARG A 146 9.30 11.37 16.98
C ARG A 146 9.01 10.06 16.25
N VAL A 147 8.17 10.11 15.22
CA VAL A 147 7.69 8.94 14.48
C VAL A 147 8.09 9.03 13.02
N LEU A 148 8.55 7.91 12.44
CA LEU A 148 8.78 7.72 11.02
C LEU A 148 7.78 6.72 10.45
N ASP A 149 7.16 7.06 9.33
CA ASP A 149 6.19 6.23 8.61
C ASP A 149 6.67 5.98 7.17
N CYS A 150 7.08 4.76 6.90
CA CYS A 150 7.72 4.36 5.65
C CYS A 150 6.68 3.75 4.70
N GLY A 151 6.39 4.44 3.58
CA GLY A 151 5.24 4.12 2.74
C GLY A 151 3.95 4.60 3.40
N THR A 152 3.82 5.92 3.59
CA THR A 152 2.79 6.49 4.45
C THR A 152 1.36 6.38 3.88
N GLY A 153 1.21 6.19 2.55
CA GLY A 153 -0.09 6.08 1.90
C GLY A 153 -1.02 7.24 2.26
N THR A 154 -2.19 6.94 2.81
CA THR A 154 -3.16 7.95 3.31
C THR A 154 -2.69 8.73 4.53
N GLY A 155 -1.55 8.39 5.13
CA GLY A 155 -1.06 8.98 6.38
C GLY A 155 -1.69 8.40 7.65
N ILE A 156 -2.55 7.40 7.54
CA ILE A 156 -3.34 6.86 8.66
C ILE A 156 -2.52 6.45 9.87
N LEU A 157 -1.35 5.81 9.67
CA LEU A 157 -0.51 5.34 10.77
C LEU A 157 0.17 6.51 11.49
N SER A 158 0.66 7.49 10.74
CA SER A 158 1.21 8.75 11.27
C SER A 158 0.16 9.51 12.07
N ILE A 159 -1.05 9.67 11.52
CA ILE A 159 -2.17 10.36 12.17
C ILE A 159 -2.58 9.63 13.46
N CYS A 160 -2.66 8.29 13.40
CA CYS A 160 -2.95 7.47 14.57
C CYS A 160 -1.90 7.68 15.67
N ALA A 161 -0.62 7.62 15.35
CA ALA A 161 0.47 7.85 16.30
C ALA A 161 0.40 9.26 16.94
N LEU A 162 0.12 10.30 16.14
CA LEU A 162 -0.01 11.67 16.60
C LEU A 162 -1.20 11.87 17.54
N LYS A 163 -2.35 11.29 17.20
CA LYS A 163 -3.55 11.33 18.07
C LYS A 163 -3.36 10.55 19.37
N LEU A 164 -2.52 9.52 19.39
CA LEU A 164 -2.14 8.74 20.56
C LEU A 164 -1.01 9.39 21.41
N GLY A 165 -0.45 10.51 20.98
CA GLY A 165 0.44 11.32 21.80
C GLY A 165 1.88 11.44 21.30
N ALA A 166 2.19 10.98 20.08
CA ALA A 166 3.44 11.31 19.42
C ALA A 166 3.58 12.83 19.24
N GLN A 167 4.82 13.32 19.27
CA GLN A 167 5.09 14.76 19.18
C GLN A 167 5.14 15.24 17.74
N GLU A 168 5.78 14.47 16.86
CA GLU A 168 6.00 14.77 15.45
C GLU A 168 6.02 13.48 14.66
N ALA A 169 5.51 13.51 13.43
CA ALA A 169 5.60 12.42 12.49
C ALA A 169 6.18 12.90 11.16
N VAL A 170 7.05 12.07 10.57
CA VAL A 170 7.54 12.22 9.21
C VAL A 170 7.13 10.98 8.45
N GLY A 171 6.34 11.16 7.38
CA GLY A 171 5.99 10.08 6.45
C GLY A 171 6.64 10.29 5.11
N TYR A 172 6.94 9.22 4.37
CA TYR A 172 7.31 9.31 2.97
C TYR A 172 6.60 8.25 2.13
N ASP A 173 6.38 8.59 0.87
CA ASP A 173 5.86 7.66 -0.11
C ASP A 173 6.46 7.94 -1.49
N ILE A 174 6.56 6.91 -2.34
CA ILE A 174 7.05 7.04 -3.72
C ILE A 174 5.99 7.62 -4.66
N ASP A 175 4.73 7.56 -4.24
CA ASP A 175 3.59 8.05 -5.01
C ASP A 175 3.18 9.47 -4.56
N GLU A 176 3.11 10.39 -5.51
CA GLU A 176 2.75 11.80 -5.25
C GLU A 176 1.32 11.93 -4.73
N TRP A 177 0.39 11.11 -5.23
CA TRP A 177 -1.00 11.12 -4.78
C TRP A 177 -1.13 10.70 -3.31
N SER A 178 -0.37 9.69 -2.90
CA SER A 178 -0.27 9.26 -1.50
C SER A 178 0.24 10.38 -0.61
N VAL A 179 1.30 11.07 -1.03
CA VAL A 179 1.89 12.20 -0.27
C VAL A 179 0.89 13.34 -0.09
N ASP A 180 0.16 13.70 -1.14
CA ASP A 180 -0.84 14.77 -1.08
C ASP A 180 -2.08 14.34 -0.29
N ASN A 181 -2.51 13.09 -0.42
CA ASN A 181 -3.61 12.55 0.36
C ASN A 181 -3.26 12.48 1.87
N ALA A 182 -2.05 12.07 2.22
CA ALA A 182 -1.58 12.10 3.61
C ALA A 182 -1.61 13.51 4.22
N ARG A 183 -1.21 14.52 3.45
CA ARG A 183 -1.30 15.93 3.90
C ARG A 183 -2.75 16.37 4.11
N HIS A 184 -3.62 16.03 3.16
CA HIS A 184 -5.04 16.32 3.27
C HIS A 184 -5.64 15.66 4.52
N ASN A 185 -5.38 14.38 4.75
CA ASN A 185 -5.86 13.65 5.92
C ASN A 185 -5.29 14.20 7.23
N ALA A 186 -4.06 14.70 7.25
CA ALA A 186 -3.51 15.37 8.41
C ALA A 186 -4.28 16.65 8.77
N VAL A 187 -4.69 17.45 7.77
CA VAL A 187 -5.50 18.67 7.97
C VAL A 187 -6.86 18.33 8.56
N ILE A 188 -7.60 17.38 7.98
CA ILE A 188 -8.94 17.02 8.50
C ILE A 188 -8.88 16.45 9.92
N ASN A 189 -7.76 15.80 10.27
CA ASN A 189 -7.51 15.30 11.62
C ASN A 189 -6.88 16.32 12.58
N GLN A 190 -6.57 17.54 12.14
CA GLN A 190 -5.98 18.63 12.92
C GLN A 190 -4.61 18.25 13.52
N VAL A 191 -3.76 17.60 12.72
CA VAL A 191 -2.38 17.20 13.08
C VAL A 191 -1.34 17.65 12.06
N ASP A 192 -1.73 18.46 11.10
CA ASP A 192 -0.90 18.94 9.99
C ASP A 192 0.29 19.81 10.45
N ASP A 193 0.18 20.45 11.59
CA ASP A 193 1.27 21.20 12.24
C ASP A 193 2.41 20.31 12.77
N ARG A 194 2.15 19.00 12.92
CA ARG A 194 3.08 18.00 13.46
C ARG A 194 3.38 16.86 12.52
N PHE A 195 2.84 16.87 11.31
CA PHE A 195 3.04 15.84 10.30
C PHE A 195 3.66 16.40 9.03
N ALA A 196 4.80 15.85 8.63
CA ALA A 196 5.45 16.14 7.35
C ALA A 196 5.37 14.91 6.44
N SER A 197 4.74 15.03 5.27
CA SER A 197 4.75 14.00 4.22
C SER A 197 5.64 14.42 3.06
N VAL A 198 6.54 13.52 2.62
CA VAL A 198 7.61 13.77 1.66
C VAL A 198 7.59 12.73 0.53
N LEU A 199 7.67 13.20 -0.71
CA LEU A 199 7.79 12.34 -1.89
C LEU A 199 9.19 11.73 -1.98
N GLY A 200 9.28 10.42 -2.10
CA GLY A 200 10.52 9.69 -2.29
C GLY A 200 10.52 8.30 -1.66
N ASP A 201 11.60 7.57 -1.86
CA ASP A 201 11.88 6.26 -1.27
C ASP A 201 12.74 6.39 0.01
N ALA A 202 13.21 5.26 0.55
CA ALA A 202 14.03 5.25 1.76
C ALA A 202 15.32 6.09 1.65
N SER A 203 15.79 6.44 0.45
CA SER A 203 16.97 7.29 0.26
C SER A 203 16.80 8.71 0.81
N ILE A 204 15.56 9.19 0.95
CA ILE A 204 15.27 10.49 1.57
C ILE A 204 15.74 10.56 3.02
N LEU A 205 15.82 9.42 3.70
CA LEU A 205 16.26 9.34 5.09
C LEU A 205 17.68 9.91 5.27
N ASN A 206 18.50 9.92 4.21
CA ASN A 206 19.81 10.57 4.24
C ASN A 206 19.71 12.10 4.42
N LYS A 207 18.57 12.70 4.06
CA LYS A 207 18.31 14.14 4.14
C LYS A 207 17.44 14.51 5.35
N VAL A 208 16.74 13.54 5.94
CA VAL A 208 15.91 13.75 7.14
C VAL A 208 16.84 13.84 8.35
N GLU A 209 16.82 14.97 9.05
CA GLU A 209 17.62 15.19 10.24
C GLU A 209 17.05 14.50 11.47
N GLY A 210 17.96 14.12 12.38
CA GLY A 210 17.62 13.49 13.65
C GLY A 210 17.27 12.01 13.54
N SER A 211 16.79 11.48 14.64
CA SER A 211 16.41 10.06 14.80
C SER A 211 14.97 9.97 15.31
N PHE A 212 14.44 8.75 15.34
CA PHE A 212 13.04 8.47 15.67
C PHE A 212 12.93 7.49 16.84
N ASP A 213 11.87 7.66 17.62
CA ASP A 213 11.53 6.81 18.77
C ASP A 213 10.61 5.66 18.35
N LEU A 214 9.91 5.85 17.22
CA LEU A 214 9.08 4.84 16.58
C LEU A 214 9.30 4.91 15.07
N VAL A 215 9.49 3.75 14.45
CA VAL A 215 9.51 3.58 13.00
C VAL A 215 8.42 2.57 12.62
N MET A 216 7.60 2.89 11.64
CA MET A 216 6.55 2.03 11.12
C MET A 216 6.75 1.82 9.63
N ALA A 217 6.48 0.61 9.15
CA ALA A 217 6.44 0.30 7.73
C ALA A 217 5.37 -0.75 7.44
N ASN A 218 4.34 -0.37 6.68
CA ASN A 218 3.28 -1.26 6.20
C ASN A 218 3.42 -1.43 4.69
N ILE A 219 4.46 -2.10 4.26
CA ILE A 219 4.86 -2.27 2.87
C ILE A 219 5.31 -3.71 2.59
N ASN A 220 5.48 -4.07 1.30
CA ASN A 220 5.78 -5.45 0.96
C ASN A 220 7.14 -5.95 1.53
N ARG A 221 7.23 -7.27 1.75
CA ARG A 221 8.39 -7.96 2.33
C ARG A 221 9.72 -7.61 1.67
N ASN A 222 9.77 -7.53 0.34
CA ASN A 222 11.04 -7.35 -0.37
C ASN A 222 11.63 -5.95 -0.11
N ILE A 223 10.77 -4.94 -0.07
CA ILE A 223 11.17 -3.57 0.28
C ILE A 223 11.60 -3.53 1.74
N LEU A 224 10.85 -4.15 2.66
CA LEU A 224 11.23 -4.23 4.07
C LEU A 224 12.62 -4.83 4.26
N LEU A 225 12.93 -5.94 3.61
CA LEU A 225 14.25 -6.59 3.69
C LEU A 225 15.39 -5.70 3.15
N ASN A 226 15.11 -4.92 2.11
CA ASN A 226 16.07 -4.00 1.50
C ASN A 226 16.31 -2.77 2.37
N ASP A 227 15.25 -2.14 2.87
CA ASP A 227 15.29 -0.80 3.46
C ASP A 227 15.46 -0.82 4.99
N MET A 228 15.23 -1.97 5.65
CA MET A 228 15.37 -2.11 7.10
C MET A 228 16.71 -1.58 7.67
N PRO A 229 17.88 -1.77 7.01
CA PRO A 229 19.13 -1.16 7.49
C PRO A 229 19.06 0.38 7.60
N GLN A 230 18.36 1.04 6.67
CA GLN A 230 18.18 2.50 6.68
C GLN A 230 17.20 2.91 7.80
N PHE A 231 16.15 2.13 8.04
CA PHE A 231 15.23 2.35 9.16
C PHE A 231 15.97 2.27 10.48
N VAL A 232 16.74 1.20 10.70
CA VAL A 232 17.51 1.01 11.93
C VAL A 232 18.54 2.12 12.13
N ALA A 233 19.19 2.61 11.07
CA ALA A 233 20.15 3.72 11.17
C ALA A 233 19.48 5.01 11.71
N LYS A 234 18.19 5.19 11.52
CA LYS A 234 17.40 6.35 11.99
C LYS A 234 16.70 6.14 13.33
N MET A 235 16.78 4.99 13.94
CA MET A 235 16.17 4.72 15.25
C MET A 235 17.06 5.23 16.40
N ASN A 236 16.43 5.76 17.44
CA ASN A 236 17.06 5.98 18.74
C ASN A 236 17.35 4.65 19.45
N THR A 237 18.24 4.65 20.44
CA THR A 237 18.39 3.50 21.34
C THR A 237 17.10 3.33 22.14
N GLY A 238 16.56 2.10 22.20
CA GLY A 238 15.27 1.81 22.81
C GLY A 238 14.05 2.15 21.93
N ALA A 239 14.26 2.62 20.70
CA ALA A 239 13.18 2.88 19.76
C ALA A 239 12.49 1.59 19.30
N THR A 240 11.24 1.70 18.92
CA THR A 240 10.40 0.62 18.41
C THR A 240 10.36 0.62 16.88
N LEU A 241 10.42 -0.56 16.26
CA LEU A 241 10.14 -0.77 14.83
C LEU A 241 8.92 -1.67 14.70
N ILE A 242 7.91 -1.21 13.95
CA ILE A 242 6.71 -1.98 13.62
C ILE A 242 6.73 -2.27 12.12
N LEU A 243 6.65 -3.55 11.76
CA LEU A 243 6.60 -4.00 10.37
C LEU A 243 5.31 -4.77 10.11
N SER A 244 4.67 -4.49 8.98
CA SER A 244 3.54 -5.24 8.44
C SER A 244 3.48 -5.10 6.91
N GLY A 245 2.43 -5.66 6.26
CA GLY A 245 2.33 -5.68 4.79
C GLY A 245 2.94 -6.92 4.17
N PHE A 246 3.01 -8.02 4.94
CA PHE A 246 3.53 -9.32 4.53
C PHE A 246 2.75 -10.45 5.19
N TYR A 247 2.87 -11.65 4.62
CA TYR A 247 2.20 -12.84 5.12
C TYR A 247 2.92 -13.50 6.30
N THR A 248 2.20 -14.30 7.07
CA THR A 248 2.75 -15.07 8.21
C THR A 248 3.96 -15.92 7.84
N ASP A 249 3.98 -16.50 6.63
CA ASP A 249 5.09 -17.30 6.11
C ASP A 249 6.38 -16.49 5.94
N ASP A 250 6.29 -15.18 5.83
CA ASP A 250 7.43 -14.29 5.67
C ASP A 250 8.03 -13.81 7.00
N CYS A 251 7.41 -14.13 8.14
CA CYS A 251 7.84 -13.63 9.45
C CYS A 251 9.29 -14.00 9.76
N GLN A 252 9.68 -15.26 9.54
CA GLN A 252 11.00 -15.73 9.97
C GLN A 252 12.14 -15.01 9.25
N ILE A 253 12.03 -14.77 7.94
CA ILE A 253 13.08 -14.06 7.18
C ILE A 253 13.22 -12.61 7.63
N LEU A 254 12.12 -11.95 8.00
CA LEU A 254 12.12 -10.58 8.52
C LEU A 254 12.69 -10.52 9.94
N ILE A 255 12.37 -11.50 10.79
CA ILE A 255 12.92 -11.63 12.14
C ILE A 255 14.44 -11.83 12.09
N ASP A 256 14.92 -12.74 11.25
CA ASP A 256 16.36 -13.00 11.08
C ASP A 256 17.10 -11.75 10.61
N LYS A 257 16.50 -11.02 9.66
CA LYS A 257 17.05 -9.75 9.18
C LYS A 257 17.12 -8.71 10.28
N ALA A 258 16.04 -8.50 11.04
CA ALA A 258 15.97 -7.55 12.13
C ALA A 258 16.99 -7.86 13.23
N GLN A 259 17.12 -9.13 13.62
CA GLN A 259 18.10 -9.59 14.61
C GLN A 259 19.54 -9.37 14.13
N SER A 260 19.82 -9.59 12.85
CA SER A 260 21.14 -9.29 12.27
C SER A 260 21.53 -7.82 12.34
N LEU A 261 20.54 -6.93 12.48
CA LEU A 261 20.70 -5.48 12.64
C LEU A 261 20.65 -5.02 14.12
N GLY A 262 20.60 -5.97 15.06
CA GLY A 262 20.61 -5.68 16.50
C GLY A 262 19.25 -5.37 17.09
N LEU A 263 18.15 -5.71 16.40
CA LEU A 263 16.80 -5.56 16.91
C LEU A 263 16.34 -6.81 17.64
N ASN A 264 15.52 -6.65 18.67
CA ASN A 264 14.93 -7.73 19.45
C ASN A 264 13.41 -7.77 19.21
N LEU A 265 12.90 -8.95 18.81
CA LEU A 265 11.46 -9.16 18.66
C LEU A 265 10.79 -9.08 20.03
N GLN A 266 9.75 -8.24 20.12
CA GLN A 266 8.94 -8.06 21.31
C GLN A 266 7.55 -8.67 21.18
N GLN A 267 6.94 -8.54 19.99
CA GLN A 267 5.58 -8.99 19.73
C GLN A 267 5.43 -9.44 18.29
N GLN A 268 4.58 -10.44 18.08
CA GLN A 268 4.07 -10.85 16.78
C GLN A 268 2.56 -10.93 16.89
N LYS A 269 1.85 -10.30 15.95
CA LYS A 269 0.40 -10.40 15.78
C LYS A 269 0.10 -11.01 14.42
N GLU A 270 -1.03 -11.68 14.34
CA GLU A 270 -1.53 -12.30 13.10
C GLU A 270 -3.03 -12.02 12.99
N ASP A 271 -3.48 -11.69 11.81
CA ASP A 271 -4.89 -11.58 11.45
C ASP A 271 -5.07 -12.20 10.06
N GLN A 272 -5.83 -13.30 9.99
CA GLN A 272 -5.93 -14.19 8.84
C GLN A 272 -4.54 -14.71 8.39
N GLN A 273 -4.05 -14.28 7.23
CA GLN A 273 -2.72 -14.65 6.70
C GLN A 273 -1.68 -13.54 6.83
N TRP A 274 -2.08 -12.38 7.37
CA TRP A 274 -1.21 -11.22 7.53
C TRP A 274 -0.55 -11.18 8.89
N ALA A 275 0.65 -10.63 8.94
CA ALA A 275 1.41 -10.50 10.17
C ALA A 275 1.84 -9.06 10.47
N CYS A 276 2.05 -8.80 11.76
CA CYS A 276 2.66 -7.58 12.27
C CYS A 276 3.74 -7.95 13.28
N LEU A 277 4.95 -7.45 13.07
CA LEU A 277 6.10 -7.69 13.93
C LEU A 277 6.53 -6.40 14.62
N VAL A 278 6.81 -6.49 15.92
CA VAL A 278 7.25 -5.37 16.75
C VAL A 278 8.62 -5.68 17.31
N PHE A 279 9.58 -4.81 17.04
CA PHE A 279 10.96 -4.95 17.51
C PHE A 279 11.36 -3.74 18.35
N VAL A 280 12.37 -3.93 19.20
CA VAL A 280 13.04 -2.85 19.95
C VAL A 280 14.52 -2.90 19.66
N ARG A 281 15.11 -1.70 19.49
CA ARG A 281 16.53 -1.48 19.24
C ARG A 281 17.34 -1.49 20.53
#